data_4b1ee69e8bbb8877aeaf48bca21ef63a
#
_entry.id   4b1ee69e8bbb8877aeaf48bca21ef63a
#
_cell.length_a   1.000
_cell.length_b   1.000
_cell.length_c   1.000
_cell.angle_alpha   90.00
_cell.angle_beta   90.00
_cell.angle_gamma   90.00
#
_symmetry.space_group_name_H-M   'P 1'
#
loop_
_entity.id
_entity.type
_entity.pdbx_description
1 polymer ?
#
loop_
_entity_poly.entity_id
_entity_poly.type
_entity_poly.pdbx_seq_one_letter_code
_entity_poly.pdbx_strand_id
1 'polypeptide(L)'
;NIGDFNNDGFLDVAILSNGSGNIKGLKLYKNNTNDNHWLKIRARGLGKNTDGYHTKFIVRDSSNDSILATRYLGNFNQADARFIAYAGLGNTTSVDLTVEFPHGGPTHHYSDLPVDMEMVAYRDGCLMVDWQPGQGWPLKSDNIQCRMPD
;
A
#
# COMPACT_ATOMS: atom_id res chain seq x y z
N ASN A 1 -17.07 3.18 -4.37
CA ASN A 1 -15.67 2.76 -4.42
C ASN A 1 -14.81 3.77 -3.66
N ILE A 2 -13.76 3.28 -3.01
CA ILE A 2 -12.78 4.09 -2.30
C ILE A 2 -11.43 3.82 -2.96
N GLY A 3 -10.68 4.86 -3.25
CA GLY A 3 -9.35 4.78 -3.88
C GLY A 3 -8.69 6.14 -3.87
N ASP A 4 -7.39 6.18 -4.08
CA ASP A 4 -6.66 7.42 -4.26
C ASP A 4 -6.62 7.74 -5.76
N PHE A 5 -7.58 8.55 -6.22
CA PHE A 5 -7.79 8.82 -7.64
C PHE A 5 -6.88 9.91 -8.21
N ASN A 6 -6.30 10.74 -7.36
CA ASN A 6 -5.37 11.80 -7.76
C ASN A 6 -3.91 11.51 -7.35
N ASN A 7 -3.69 10.36 -6.71
CA ASN A 7 -2.38 9.91 -6.24
C ASN A 7 -1.68 10.85 -5.24
N ASP A 8 -2.48 11.51 -4.37
CA ASP A 8 -1.95 12.36 -3.30
C ASP A 8 -1.71 11.59 -1.98
N GLY A 9 -1.96 10.27 -1.96
CA GLY A 9 -1.77 9.41 -0.80
C GLY A 9 -3.01 9.24 0.08
N PHE A 10 -4.02 10.06 -0.12
CA PHE A 10 -5.26 10.02 0.64
C PHE A 10 -6.38 9.33 -0.14
N LEU A 11 -7.20 8.56 0.58
CA LEU A 11 -8.31 7.85 -0.05
C LEU A 11 -9.46 8.80 -0.37
N ASP A 12 -9.86 8.81 -1.63
CA ASP A 12 -11.04 9.49 -2.16
C ASP A 12 -12.24 8.56 -2.22
N VAL A 13 -13.42 9.11 -2.50
CA VAL A 13 -14.67 8.35 -2.60
C VAL A 13 -15.36 8.57 -3.94
N ALA A 14 -15.61 7.48 -4.67
CA ALA A 14 -16.43 7.49 -5.89
C ALA A 14 -17.79 6.84 -5.62
N ILE A 15 -18.87 7.58 -5.85
CA ILE A 15 -20.25 7.14 -5.64
C ILE A 15 -20.99 7.12 -6.98
N LEU A 16 -21.54 5.95 -7.35
CA LEU A 16 -22.49 5.83 -8.44
C LEU A 16 -23.91 5.95 -7.87
N SER A 17 -24.65 6.97 -8.31
CA SER A 17 -26.03 7.18 -7.89
C SER A 17 -26.99 6.79 -9.02
N ASN A 18 -27.90 5.85 -8.73
CA ASN A 18 -29.00 5.42 -9.60
C ASN A 18 -30.35 6.03 -9.18
N GLY A 19 -30.34 7.09 -8.38
CA GLY A 19 -31.56 7.66 -7.78
C GLY A 19 -32.58 8.16 -8.79
N SER A 20 -33.86 8.14 -8.42
CA SER A 20 -35.01 8.65 -9.17
C SER A 20 -35.14 10.16 -9.22
N GLY A 21 -34.09 10.92 -8.90
CA GLY A 21 -34.03 12.38 -8.91
C GLY A 21 -32.95 12.93 -9.86
N ASN A 22 -32.71 14.23 -9.81
CA ASN A 22 -31.75 14.96 -10.67
C ASN A 22 -30.27 14.58 -10.43
N ILE A 23 -30.00 13.55 -9.65
CA ILE A 23 -28.64 13.10 -9.31
C ILE A 23 -28.43 11.70 -9.87
N LYS A 24 -28.28 11.63 -11.20
CA LYS A 24 -27.83 10.41 -11.88
C LYS A 24 -26.38 10.59 -12.28
N GLY A 25 -25.56 9.62 -11.99
CA GLY A 25 -24.18 9.57 -12.48
C GLY A 25 -23.12 9.27 -11.42
N LEU A 26 -21.89 9.31 -11.85
CA LEU A 26 -20.72 9.14 -11.01
C LEU A 26 -20.38 10.47 -10.33
N LYS A 27 -20.23 10.45 -9.00
CA LYS A 27 -19.69 11.56 -8.22
C LYS A 27 -18.37 11.14 -7.61
N LEU A 28 -17.37 11.94 -7.80
CA LEU A 28 -16.06 11.79 -7.19
C LEU A 28 -15.91 12.85 -6.08
N TYR A 29 -15.63 12.38 -4.88
CA TYR A 29 -15.35 13.22 -3.73
C TYR A 29 -13.87 13.10 -3.39
N LYS A 30 -13.14 14.18 -3.65
CA LYS A 30 -11.74 14.27 -3.25
C LYS A 30 -11.64 14.44 -1.74
N ASN A 31 -10.72 13.72 -1.11
CA ASN A 31 -10.31 14.00 0.25
C ASN A 31 -9.50 15.30 0.28
N ASN A 32 -9.96 16.25 1.08
CA ASN A 32 -9.22 17.49 1.29
C ASN A 32 -8.13 17.23 2.31
N THR A 33 -7.05 16.69 1.88
CA THR A 33 -5.82 16.34 2.60
C THR A 33 -5.61 17.07 3.94
N ASN A 34 -4.87 16.47 4.83
CA ASN A 34 -4.41 17.05 6.09
C ASN A 34 -2.88 16.83 6.20
N ASP A 35 -2.28 17.25 7.31
CA ASP A 35 -0.84 17.11 7.55
C ASP A 35 -0.43 15.70 8.03
N ASN A 36 -1.33 14.71 7.97
CA ASN A 36 -1.03 13.34 8.38
C ASN A 36 -0.23 12.61 7.30
N HIS A 37 0.69 11.76 7.76
CA HIS A 37 1.50 10.90 6.92
C HIS A 37 0.75 9.64 6.48
N TRP A 38 1.21 9.05 5.40
CA TRP A 38 0.61 7.86 4.79
C TRP A 38 1.67 6.91 4.20
N LEU A 39 1.24 5.67 3.91
CA LEU A 39 2.04 4.69 3.20
C LEU A 39 1.14 3.85 2.29
N LYS A 40 1.59 3.59 1.07
CA LYS A 40 1.04 2.61 0.15
C LYS A 40 2.02 1.46 0.00
N ILE A 41 1.52 0.23 0.12
CA ILE A 41 2.39 -0.94 0.05
C ILE A 41 1.80 -1.94 -0.94
N ARG A 42 2.64 -2.43 -1.83
CA ARG A 42 2.35 -3.56 -2.71
C ARG A 42 3.25 -4.74 -2.38
N ALA A 43 2.88 -5.93 -2.85
CA ALA A 43 3.76 -7.09 -2.81
C ALA A 43 3.94 -7.69 -4.20
N ARG A 44 5.09 -8.32 -4.41
CA ARG A 44 5.39 -9.17 -5.56
C ARG A 44 5.79 -10.54 -5.06
N GLY A 45 4.94 -11.50 -5.39
CA GLY A 45 5.18 -12.91 -5.12
C GLY A 45 5.90 -13.61 -6.26
N LEU A 46 5.93 -14.93 -6.20
CA LEU A 46 6.54 -15.80 -7.21
C LEU A 46 5.51 -16.78 -7.78
N GLY A 47 5.77 -17.28 -8.97
CA GLY A 47 4.97 -18.31 -9.62
C GLY A 47 3.56 -17.84 -9.94
N LYS A 48 2.55 -18.54 -9.44
CA LYS A 48 1.13 -18.25 -9.73
C LYS A 48 0.57 -17.07 -8.90
N ASN A 49 1.29 -16.59 -7.89
CA ASN A 49 0.88 -15.48 -7.04
C ASN A 49 1.79 -14.26 -7.23
N THR A 50 1.91 -13.80 -8.47
CA THR A 50 2.79 -12.68 -8.84
C THR A 50 2.41 -11.38 -8.16
N ASP A 51 1.13 -11.16 -7.86
CA ASP A 51 0.62 -9.94 -7.23
C ASP A 51 0.62 -10.00 -5.70
N GLY A 52 1.25 -11.03 -5.11
CA GLY A 52 1.40 -11.15 -3.67
C GLY A 52 0.08 -11.26 -2.91
N TYR A 53 -0.96 -11.87 -3.53
CA TYR A 53 -2.28 -12.04 -2.91
C TYR A 53 -2.17 -12.71 -1.54
N HIS A 54 -2.90 -12.24 -0.54
CA HIS A 54 -2.85 -12.64 0.88
C HIS A 54 -1.54 -12.30 1.62
N THR A 55 -0.65 -11.49 1.05
CA THR A 55 0.47 -10.94 1.82
C THR A 55 -0.08 -10.04 2.92
N LYS A 56 0.44 -10.21 4.13
CA LYS A 56 0.12 -9.40 5.30
C LYS A 56 1.21 -8.38 5.54
N PHE A 57 0.81 -7.16 5.80
CA PHE A 57 1.68 -6.06 6.22
C PHE A 57 1.33 -5.63 7.64
N ILE A 58 2.34 -5.46 8.47
CA ILE A 58 2.22 -4.85 9.79
C ILE A 58 3.12 -3.63 9.77
N VAL A 59 2.53 -2.46 9.96
CA VAL A 59 3.21 -1.17 10.01
C VAL A 59 3.25 -0.71 11.46
N ARG A 60 4.43 -0.38 11.95
CA ARG A 60 4.68 0.07 13.32
C ARG A 60 5.35 1.43 13.31
N ASP A 61 5.15 2.18 14.37
CA ASP A 61 5.91 3.40 14.63
C ASP A 61 7.33 3.03 15.08
N SER A 62 8.37 3.46 14.36
CA SER A 62 9.77 3.14 14.67
C SER A 62 10.22 3.68 16.03
N SER A 63 9.54 4.70 16.56
CA SER A 63 9.93 5.33 17.82
C SER A 63 9.48 4.57 19.07
N ASN A 64 8.38 3.81 18.99
CA ASN A 64 7.75 3.19 20.16
C ASN A 64 7.17 1.80 19.93
N ASP A 65 7.37 1.21 18.73
CA ASP A 65 6.92 -0.12 18.30
C ASP A 65 5.38 -0.32 18.32
N SER A 66 4.60 0.76 18.39
CA SER A 66 3.14 0.67 18.36
C SER A 66 2.64 0.29 16.96
N ILE A 67 1.67 -0.62 16.88
CA ILE A 67 1.05 -1.01 15.61
C ILE A 67 0.15 0.11 15.12
N LEU A 68 0.51 0.71 13.99
CA LEU A 68 -0.29 1.73 13.30
C LEU A 68 -1.31 1.12 12.36
N ALA A 69 -0.92 0.06 11.64
CA ALA A 69 -1.81 -0.61 10.71
C ALA A 69 -1.45 -2.10 10.52
N THR A 70 -2.47 -2.92 10.33
CA THR A 70 -2.33 -4.28 9.79
C THR A 70 -3.19 -4.38 8.54
N ARG A 71 -2.61 -4.80 7.42
CA ARG A 71 -3.27 -4.89 6.12
C ARG A 71 -2.98 -6.22 5.44
N TYR A 72 -3.94 -6.66 4.63
CA TYR A 72 -3.81 -7.86 3.79
C TYR A 72 -4.11 -7.48 2.35
N LEU A 73 -3.29 -7.92 1.40
CA LEU A 73 -3.61 -7.81 -0.02
C LEU A 73 -4.72 -8.77 -0.41
N GLY A 74 -5.63 -8.29 -1.23
CA GLY A 74 -6.70 -9.14 -1.77
C GLY A 74 -7.89 -9.36 -0.84
N ASN A 75 -8.09 -8.54 0.15
CA ASN A 75 -9.30 -8.59 0.97
C ASN A 75 -10.49 -8.08 0.14
N PHE A 76 -11.48 -8.96 -0.10
CA PHE A 76 -12.60 -8.73 -1.03
C PHE A 76 -13.53 -7.56 -0.67
N ASN A 77 -13.41 -6.98 0.51
CA ASN A 77 -14.30 -5.93 0.98
C ASN A 77 -13.92 -4.51 0.54
N GLN A 78 -12.83 -4.34 -0.23
CA GLN A 78 -12.39 -3.03 -0.72
C GLN A 78 -12.15 -3.13 -2.24
N ALA A 79 -13.00 -2.52 -3.02
CA ALA A 79 -13.06 -2.70 -4.48
C ALA A 79 -11.76 -2.34 -5.23
N ASP A 80 -10.98 -1.38 -4.74
CA ASP A 80 -9.76 -0.92 -5.42
C ASP A 80 -8.46 -1.30 -4.71
N ALA A 81 -8.52 -1.77 -3.46
CA ALA A 81 -7.34 -2.10 -2.68
C ALA A 81 -6.88 -3.57 -2.83
N ARG A 82 -7.30 -4.27 -3.90
CA ARG A 82 -6.90 -5.67 -4.09
C ARG A 82 -5.40 -5.88 -4.14
N PHE A 83 -4.65 -4.89 -4.62
CA PHE A 83 -3.21 -4.97 -4.85
C PHE A 83 -2.42 -3.86 -4.18
N ILE A 84 -3.07 -3.01 -3.39
CA ILE A 84 -2.45 -1.93 -2.63
C ILE A 84 -2.97 -1.98 -1.19
N ALA A 85 -2.07 -1.97 -0.23
CA ALA A 85 -2.39 -1.76 1.17
C ALA A 85 -2.15 -0.29 1.52
N TYR A 86 -3.17 0.40 1.99
CA TYR A 86 -3.10 1.79 2.45
C TYR A 86 -2.97 1.81 3.97
N ALA A 87 -2.02 2.58 4.49
CA ALA A 87 -1.87 2.86 5.90
C ALA A 87 -1.82 4.37 6.15
N GLY A 88 -2.77 4.88 6.94
CA GLY A 88 -2.68 6.22 7.51
C GLY A 88 -1.81 6.16 8.77
N LEU A 89 -0.86 7.08 8.89
CA LEU A 89 0.20 7.06 9.90
C LEU A 89 0.07 8.19 10.93
N GLY A 90 -0.91 9.10 10.74
CA GLY A 90 -1.02 10.28 11.59
C GLY A 90 0.24 11.14 11.51
N ASN A 91 0.81 11.48 12.65
CA ASN A 91 2.02 12.31 12.74
C ASN A 91 3.32 11.51 12.74
N THR A 92 3.28 10.18 12.51
CA THR A 92 4.48 9.33 12.52
C THR A 92 5.30 9.57 11.26
N THR A 93 6.58 9.89 11.42
CA THR A 93 7.51 10.27 10.33
C THR A 93 8.46 9.16 9.90
N SER A 94 8.51 8.04 10.63
CA SER A 94 9.30 6.85 10.30
C SER A 94 8.59 5.59 10.78
N VAL A 95 8.60 4.54 10.00
CA VAL A 95 7.89 3.30 10.31
C VAL A 95 8.77 2.06 10.13
N ASP A 96 8.44 1.02 10.91
CA ASP A 96 8.94 -0.32 10.71
C ASP A 96 7.88 -1.16 10.00
N LEU A 97 8.30 -1.93 9.01
CA LEU A 97 7.44 -2.74 8.18
C LEU A 97 7.77 -4.22 8.32
N THR A 98 6.78 -5.02 8.72
CA THR A 98 6.84 -6.48 8.61
C THR A 98 6.00 -6.94 7.43
N VAL A 99 6.56 -7.77 6.57
CA VAL A 99 5.92 -8.35 5.39
C VAL A 99 5.89 -9.87 5.53
N GLU A 100 4.70 -10.43 5.70
CA GLU A 100 4.49 -11.89 5.80
C GLU A 100 3.88 -12.40 4.49
N PHE A 101 4.66 -13.14 3.71
CA PHE A 101 4.15 -13.76 2.48
C PHE A 101 3.34 -15.03 2.77
N PRO A 102 2.25 -15.28 2.03
CA PRO A 102 1.33 -16.37 2.31
C PRO A 102 1.93 -17.75 2.05
N HIS A 103 1.22 -18.79 2.52
CA HIS A 103 1.51 -20.20 2.28
C HIS A 103 2.91 -20.65 2.72
N GLY A 104 3.32 -20.26 3.94
CA GLY A 104 4.65 -20.58 4.46
C GLY A 104 5.78 -19.84 3.74
N GLY A 105 5.45 -18.74 3.08
CA GLY A 105 6.44 -17.84 2.50
C GLY A 105 7.29 -17.15 3.57
N PRO A 106 8.34 -16.44 3.14
CA PRO A 106 9.21 -15.73 4.06
C PRO A 106 8.49 -14.58 4.77
N THR A 107 9.01 -14.23 5.94
CA THR A 107 8.70 -12.99 6.64
C THR A 107 9.93 -12.11 6.57
N HIS A 108 9.73 -10.85 6.20
CA HIS A 108 10.79 -9.84 6.11
C HIS A 108 10.48 -8.68 7.04
N HIS A 109 11.53 -8.12 7.64
CA HIS A 109 11.45 -6.95 8.52
C HIS A 109 12.32 -5.84 7.96
N TYR A 110 11.82 -4.61 8.03
CA TYR A 110 12.53 -3.41 7.57
C TYR A 110 12.29 -2.32 8.59
N SER A 111 13.35 -1.69 9.08
CA SER A 111 13.28 -0.63 10.08
C SER A 111 13.55 0.74 9.47
N ASP A 112 13.08 1.79 10.16
CA ASP A 112 13.33 3.19 9.80
C ASP A 112 13.01 3.54 8.35
N LEU A 113 11.83 3.13 7.89
CA LEU A 113 11.36 3.46 6.56
C LEU A 113 10.75 4.86 6.53
N PRO A 114 11.01 5.63 5.45
CA PRO A 114 10.36 6.91 5.23
C PRO A 114 8.86 6.74 4.96
N VAL A 115 8.11 7.82 5.12
CA VAL A 115 6.66 7.90 4.91
C VAL A 115 6.32 8.68 3.64
N ASP A 116 5.03 8.84 3.33
CA ASP A 116 4.49 9.61 2.18
C ASP A 116 4.94 9.07 0.82
N MET A 117 4.99 7.75 0.70
CA MET A 117 5.43 7.09 -0.52
C MET A 117 4.75 5.75 -0.78
N GLU A 118 4.96 5.23 -1.98
CA GLU A 118 4.58 3.87 -2.35
C GLU A 118 5.79 2.95 -2.31
N MET A 119 5.62 1.76 -1.72
CA MET A 119 6.64 0.73 -1.59
C MET A 119 6.19 -0.56 -2.24
N VAL A 120 7.14 -1.32 -2.79
CA VAL A 120 6.90 -2.65 -3.36
C VAL A 120 7.81 -3.66 -2.67
N ALA A 121 7.20 -4.58 -1.91
CA ALA A 121 7.92 -5.66 -1.23
C ALA A 121 7.97 -6.90 -2.13
N TYR A 122 9.15 -7.40 -2.39
CA TYR A 122 9.38 -8.63 -3.16
C TYR A 122 9.58 -9.83 -2.22
N ARG A 123 9.09 -10.98 -2.64
CA ARG A 123 9.18 -12.22 -1.86
C ARG A 123 10.61 -12.63 -1.49
N ASP A 124 11.59 -12.22 -2.24
CA ASP A 124 13.01 -12.51 -1.98
C ASP A 124 13.70 -11.52 -1.04
N GLY A 125 12.95 -10.61 -0.44
CA GLY A 125 13.41 -9.65 0.53
C GLY A 125 13.83 -8.28 -0.04
N CYS A 126 13.74 -8.06 -1.34
CA CYS A 126 13.93 -6.71 -1.88
C CYS A 126 12.73 -5.83 -1.50
N LEU A 127 12.95 -4.68 -0.90
CA LEU A 127 11.97 -3.62 -0.72
C LEU A 127 12.37 -2.44 -1.61
N MET A 128 11.55 -2.16 -2.60
CA MET A 128 11.68 -0.97 -3.42
C MET A 128 10.89 0.15 -2.76
N VAL A 129 11.54 1.27 -2.50
CA VAL A 129 10.95 2.49 -1.95
C VAL A 129 10.74 3.52 -3.06
N ASP A 130 9.78 4.43 -2.86
CA ASP A 130 9.47 5.52 -3.78
C ASP A 130 9.11 5.07 -5.21
N TRP A 131 8.30 4.01 -5.33
CA TRP A 131 7.75 3.61 -6.61
C TRP A 131 6.69 4.63 -7.06
N GLN A 132 6.82 5.11 -8.32
CA GLN A 132 5.86 6.07 -8.89
C GLN A 132 4.89 5.37 -9.84
N PRO A 133 3.57 5.62 -9.74
CA PRO A 133 2.59 5.13 -10.69
C PRO A 133 2.92 5.57 -12.13
N GLY A 134 2.85 4.62 -13.07
CA GLY A 134 3.21 4.86 -14.47
C GLY A 134 4.66 4.50 -14.81
N GLN A 135 5.52 4.33 -13.85
CA GLN A 135 6.71 3.51 -14.02
C GLN A 135 6.24 2.06 -14.18
N GLY A 136 6.56 1.42 -15.27
CA GLY A 136 6.26 0.00 -15.48
C GLY A 136 6.66 -0.81 -14.23
N TRP A 137 6.09 -1.98 -14.04
CA TRP A 137 6.51 -2.85 -12.95
C TRP A 137 8.02 -3.09 -13.08
N PRO A 138 8.81 -2.71 -12.06
CA PRO A 138 10.24 -2.92 -12.13
C PRO A 138 10.52 -4.42 -12.21
N LEU A 139 11.09 -4.84 -13.32
CA LEU A 139 11.72 -6.14 -13.43
C LEU A 139 13.03 -6.08 -12.65
N LYS A 140 13.42 -7.14 -11.97
CA LYS A 140 14.70 -7.21 -11.22
C LYS A 140 15.96 -6.83 -12.03
N SER A 141 15.86 -6.80 -13.37
CA SER A 141 16.92 -6.40 -14.30
C SER A 141 17.21 -4.90 -14.34
N ASP A 142 16.36 -4.05 -13.75
CA ASP A 142 16.36 -2.61 -14.00
C ASP A 142 17.09 -1.80 -12.91
N ASN A 143 18.26 -2.20 -12.44
CA ASN A 143 19.09 -1.47 -11.46
C ASN A 143 18.28 -0.90 -10.25
N ILE A 144 17.31 -1.64 -9.76
CA ILE A 144 16.47 -1.25 -8.65
C ILE A 144 17.32 -1.22 -7.39
N GLN A 145 17.34 -0.09 -6.71
CA GLN A 145 17.89 -0.03 -5.36
C GLN A 145 16.95 -0.80 -4.42
N CYS A 146 17.36 -2.01 -4.04
CA CYS A 146 16.68 -2.81 -3.05
C CYS A 146 17.16 -2.44 -1.65
N ARG A 147 16.27 -2.08 -0.75
CA ARG A 147 16.53 -2.20 0.68
C ARG A 147 16.33 -3.67 1.07
N MET A 148 17.35 -4.27 1.65
CA MET A 148 17.26 -5.65 2.18
C MET A 148 16.67 -5.64 3.58
N PRO A 149 16.05 -6.75 4.03
CA PRO A 149 15.55 -6.88 5.40
C PRO A 149 16.68 -6.79 6.42
N ASP A 150 16.33 -6.40 7.62
CA ASP A 150 17.24 -6.31 8.78
C ASP A 150 17.61 -7.72 9.28
#